data_5514c62330f968233ffaa06f3b1a61e4
#
_entry.id   5514c62330f968233ffaa06f3b1a61e4
#
_cell.length_a   1.000
_cell.length_b   1.000
_cell.length_c   1.000
_cell.angle_alpha   90.00
_cell.angle_beta   90.00
_cell.angle_gamma   90.00
#
_symmetry.space_group_name_H-M   'P 1'
#
loop_
_entity.id
_entity.type
_entity.pdbx_description
1 polymer ?
#
loop_
_entity_poly.entity_id
_entity_poly.type
_entity_poly.pdbx_seq_one_letter_code
_entity_poly.pdbx_strand_id
1 'polypeptide(L)'
;MIRSNATNLKQKEGGRVVKQGDSASLFIYELLDEKWRPVKLDGQQARVVLTGADGKVVFESTVSQSNISFKISKPLPIGSYLVEVHCAGYVFPSDQSVRLEVTQSADKYTSSELLDLVKNDVKAEIDKYIAEHPNGTQAEELPDLTNLYNLAKI
;
A
#
# COMPACT_ATOMS: atom_id res chain seq x y z
N MET A 1 34.31 -7.38 -5.42
CA MET A 1 33.36 -6.41 -4.84
C MET A 1 31.94 -7.01 -4.83
N ILE A 2 31.26 -6.93 -3.70
CA ILE A 2 29.92 -7.45 -3.56
C ILE A 2 28.91 -6.35 -3.95
N ARG A 3 28.01 -6.68 -4.87
CA ARG A 3 26.96 -5.75 -5.26
C ARG A 3 25.85 -5.76 -4.19
N SER A 4 25.40 -4.59 -3.80
CA SER A 4 24.27 -4.46 -2.90
C SER A 4 22.95 -4.52 -3.68
N ASN A 5 21.93 -5.15 -3.10
CA ASN A 5 20.58 -5.16 -3.66
C ASN A 5 19.70 -4.06 -3.09
N ALA A 6 20.30 -3.14 -2.33
CA ALA A 6 19.55 -2.03 -1.75
C ALA A 6 18.97 -1.14 -2.84
N THR A 7 17.81 -0.59 -2.57
CA THR A 7 17.14 0.37 -3.45
C THR A 7 16.84 1.63 -2.66
N ASN A 8 16.68 2.74 -3.37
CA ASN A 8 16.40 4.02 -2.76
C ASN A 8 15.21 4.69 -3.47
N LEU A 9 14.53 5.56 -2.76
CA LEU A 9 13.39 6.29 -3.27
C LEU A 9 13.57 7.75 -2.90
N LYS A 10 13.59 8.63 -3.89
CA LYS A 10 13.78 10.07 -3.67
C LYS A 10 12.53 10.82 -4.02
N GLN A 11 12.04 11.62 -3.08
CA GLN A 11 10.87 12.45 -3.37
C GLN A 11 11.28 13.64 -4.22
N LYS A 12 10.57 13.84 -5.33
CA LYS A 12 10.82 14.94 -6.24
C LYS A 12 9.77 16.04 -6.11
N GLU A 13 8.57 15.69 -5.68
CA GLU A 13 7.44 16.62 -5.60
C GLU A 13 6.48 16.17 -4.51
N GLY A 14 5.83 17.11 -3.82
CA GLY A 14 4.70 16.83 -2.93
C GLY A 14 4.97 17.02 -1.45
N GLY A 15 6.22 16.93 -1.02
CA GLY A 15 6.55 17.08 0.39
C GLY A 15 6.12 15.88 1.24
N ARG A 16 6.37 15.99 2.54
CA ARG A 16 6.17 14.88 3.49
C ARG A 16 4.86 14.98 4.26
N VAL A 17 4.13 16.07 4.10
CA VAL A 17 2.91 16.33 4.84
C VAL A 17 1.82 16.73 3.84
N VAL A 18 0.65 16.15 4.00
CA VAL A 18 -0.52 16.53 3.20
C VAL A 18 -1.73 16.60 4.11
N LYS A 19 -2.61 17.54 3.83
CA LYS A 19 -3.83 17.69 4.60
C LYS A 19 -4.89 16.72 4.08
N GLN A 20 -5.61 16.10 5.00
CA GLN A 20 -6.70 15.19 4.65
C GLN A 20 -7.70 15.92 3.74
N GLY A 21 -8.06 15.30 2.62
CA GLY A 21 -8.98 15.90 1.66
C GLY A 21 -8.31 16.62 0.51
N ASP A 22 -6.98 16.79 0.55
CA ASP A 22 -6.23 17.37 -0.57
C ASP A 22 -6.11 16.32 -1.67
N SER A 23 -6.89 16.49 -2.73
CA SER A 23 -6.86 15.57 -3.88
C SER A 23 -6.18 16.17 -5.09
N ALA A 24 -5.65 17.39 -4.98
CA ALA A 24 -5.01 18.10 -6.08
C ALA A 24 -3.49 17.98 -6.04
N SER A 25 -2.91 17.74 -4.87
CA SER A 25 -1.46 17.71 -4.71
C SER A 25 -0.87 16.48 -5.39
N LEU A 26 0.16 16.71 -6.18
CA LEU A 26 0.86 15.66 -6.92
C LEU A 26 2.09 15.23 -6.14
N PHE A 27 2.28 13.93 -6.03
CA PHE A 27 3.46 13.34 -5.40
C PHE A 27 4.27 12.64 -6.46
N ILE A 28 5.57 12.92 -6.52
CA ILE A 28 6.48 12.30 -7.49
C ILE A 28 7.68 11.75 -6.75
N TYR A 29 8.02 10.51 -7.03
CA TYR A 29 9.19 9.83 -6.44
C TYR A 29 10.03 9.23 -7.55
N GLU A 30 11.35 9.30 -7.38
CA GLU A 30 12.30 8.73 -8.32
C GLU A 30 12.83 7.40 -7.79
N LEU A 31 12.87 6.39 -8.67
CA LEU A 31 13.33 5.03 -8.34
C LEU A 31 14.82 4.95 -8.55
N LEU A 32 15.56 4.65 -7.49
CA LEU A 32 17.02 4.71 -7.49
C LEU A 32 17.64 3.40 -7.02
N ASP A 33 18.84 3.12 -7.48
CA ASP A 33 19.61 1.95 -7.07
C ASP A 33 20.42 2.24 -5.78
N GLU A 34 21.27 1.29 -5.39
CA GLU A 34 22.04 1.42 -4.16
C GLU A 34 23.02 2.60 -4.18
N LYS A 35 23.34 3.09 -5.36
CA LYS A 35 24.25 4.24 -5.53
C LYS A 35 23.49 5.52 -5.87
N TRP A 36 22.19 5.53 -5.63
CA TRP A 36 21.32 6.69 -5.89
C TRP A 36 21.29 7.08 -7.37
N ARG A 37 21.43 6.09 -8.26
CA ARG A 37 21.29 6.31 -9.70
C ARG A 37 19.93 5.84 -10.16
N PRO A 38 19.35 6.52 -11.17
CA PRO A 38 18.02 6.13 -11.67
C PRO A 38 17.99 4.69 -12.19
N VAL A 39 16.97 3.95 -11.80
CA VAL A 39 16.71 2.61 -12.32
C VAL A 39 15.77 2.77 -13.50
N LYS A 40 16.16 2.20 -14.65
CA LYS A 40 15.41 2.41 -15.89
C LYS A 40 14.31 1.36 -16.02
N LEU A 41 13.13 1.73 -15.57
CA LEU A 41 11.93 0.89 -15.62
C LEU A 41 10.80 1.58 -16.38
N ASP A 42 11.15 2.50 -17.28
CA ASP A 42 10.18 3.32 -18.00
C ASP A 42 9.17 2.45 -18.75
N GLY A 43 7.90 2.83 -18.65
CA GLY A 43 6.81 2.08 -19.25
C GLY A 43 6.28 0.94 -18.41
N GLN A 44 6.98 0.55 -17.34
CA GLN A 44 6.52 -0.50 -16.45
C GLN A 44 5.43 0.03 -15.52
N GLN A 45 4.51 -0.84 -15.15
CA GLN A 45 3.48 -0.50 -14.19
C GLN A 45 4.04 -0.65 -12.79
N ALA A 46 3.82 0.37 -11.96
CA ALA A 46 4.29 0.39 -10.57
C ALA A 46 3.11 0.48 -9.63
N ARG A 47 3.26 -0.10 -8.44
CA ARG A 47 2.30 0.04 -7.36
C ARG A 47 2.93 0.87 -6.26
N VAL A 48 2.27 1.96 -5.88
CA VAL A 48 2.70 2.80 -4.75
C VAL A 48 1.88 2.37 -3.54
N VAL A 49 2.54 1.88 -2.51
CA VAL A 49 1.88 1.36 -1.32
C VAL A 49 2.14 2.32 -0.16
N LEU A 50 1.07 2.84 0.42
CA LEU A 50 1.14 3.66 1.63
C LEU A 50 0.64 2.80 2.78
N THR A 51 1.52 2.54 3.76
CA THR A 51 1.20 1.67 4.90
C THR A 51 1.14 2.50 6.16
N GLY A 52 -0.05 2.54 6.78
CA GLY A 52 -0.26 3.21 8.06
C GLY A 52 -0.54 2.21 9.17
N ALA A 53 -0.89 2.74 10.35
CA ALA A 53 -1.15 1.90 11.52
C ALA A 53 -2.36 1.00 11.32
N ASP A 54 -3.38 1.47 10.59
CA ASP A 54 -4.64 0.74 10.43
C ASP A 54 -4.71 -0.08 9.15
N GLY A 55 -3.69 -0.02 8.31
CA GLY A 55 -3.69 -0.76 7.06
C GLY A 55 -2.97 -0.02 5.96
N LYS A 56 -3.19 -0.44 4.73
CA LYS A 56 -2.47 0.11 3.58
C LYS A 56 -3.42 0.41 2.43
N VAL A 57 -2.98 1.31 1.54
CA VAL A 57 -3.67 1.65 0.31
C VAL A 57 -2.66 1.60 -0.84
N VAL A 58 -3.14 1.26 -2.03
CA VAL A 58 -2.30 1.09 -3.21
C VAL A 58 -2.77 2.04 -4.30
N PHE A 59 -1.82 2.77 -4.88
CA PHE A 59 -2.05 3.58 -6.07
C PHE A 59 -1.21 3.01 -7.21
N GLU A 60 -1.71 3.08 -8.43
CA GLU A 60 -0.97 2.59 -9.58
C GLU A 60 -0.47 3.74 -10.42
N SER A 61 0.72 3.56 -10.97
CA SER A 61 1.39 4.58 -11.77
C SER A 61 2.27 3.90 -12.81
N THR A 62 2.41 4.53 -13.96
CA THR A 62 3.35 4.06 -14.97
C THR A 62 4.66 4.82 -14.80
N VAL A 63 5.79 4.10 -14.81
CA VAL A 63 7.11 4.72 -14.65
C VAL A 63 7.44 5.54 -15.89
N SER A 64 7.89 6.78 -15.67
CA SER A 64 8.36 7.67 -16.72
C SER A 64 9.62 8.37 -16.24
N GLN A 65 10.70 8.21 -16.98
CA GLN A 65 12.01 8.80 -16.62
C GLN A 65 12.41 8.45 -15.18
N SER A 66 12.24 7.19 -14.83
CA SER A 66 12.50 6.64 -13.50
C SER A 66 11.64 7.21 -12.39
N ASN A 67 10.60 7.97 -12.72
CA ASN A 67 9.70 8.57 -11.74
C ASN A 67 8.34 7.88 -11.75
N ILE A 68 7.73 7.83 -10.58
CA ILE A 68 6.30 7.50 -10.46
C ILE A 68 5.59 8.70 -9.86
N SER A 69 4.31 8.82 -10.13
CA SER A 69 3.51 9.91 -9.59
C SER A 69 2.14 9.42 -9.20
N PHE A 70 1.53 10.08 -8.19
CA PHE A 70 0.17 9.78 -7.80
C PHE A 70 -0.46 10.99 -7.10
N LYS A 71 -1.79 10.96 -7.04
CA LYS A 71 -2.60 11.90 -6.25
C LYS A 71 -3.49 11.07 -5.35
N ILE A 72 -3.82 11.64 -4.19
CA ILE A 72 -4.72 10.98 -3.24
C ILE A 72 -6.15 11.36 -3.60
N SER A 73 -6.85 10.47 -4.30
CA SER A 73 -8.17 10.77 -4.89
C SER A 73 -9.28 10.90 -3.87
N LYS A 74 -9.16 10.23 -2.70
CA LYS A 74 -10.13 10.31 -1.61
C LYS A 74 -9.37 10.56 -0.31
N PRO A 75 -9.98 11.20 0.68
CA PRO A 75 -9.30 11.46 1.95
C PRO A 75 -8.80 10.16 2.59
N LEU A 76 -7.55 10.18 3.05
CA LEU A 76 -6.97 9.08 3.82
C LEU A 76 -7.20 9.34 5.30
N PRO A 77 -7.29 8.28 6.12
CA PRO A 77 -7.28 8.46 7.56
C PRO A 77 -6.02 9.20 8.01
N ILE A 78 -6.17 10.02 9.04
CA ILE A 78 -5.08 10.80 9.60
C ILE A 78 -4.02 9.85 10.16
N GLY A 79 -2.75 10.15 9.92
CA GLY A 79 -1.66 9.37 10.46
C GLY A 79 -0.43 9.43 9.59
N SER A 80 0.58 8.66 10.00
CA SER A 80 1.85 8.56 9.30
C SER A 80 1.86 7.29 8.47
N TYR A 81 2.29 7.39 7.22
CA TYR A 81 2.32 6.29 6.27
C TYR A 81 3.74 6.09 5.75
N LEU A 82 4.15 4.82 5.67
CA LEU A 82 5.37 4.46 4.96
C LEU A 82 5.07 4.39 3.47
N VAL A 83 6.02 4.87 2.65
CA VAL A 83 5.87 4.87 1.21
C VAL A 83 6.78 3.80 0.62
N GLU A 84 6.19 2.89 -0.15
CA GLU A 84 6.91 1.86 -0.88
C GLU A 84 6.42 1.82 -2.32
N VAL A 85 7.34 1.57 -3.24
CA VAL A 85 6.98 1.40 -4.65
C VAL A 85 7.43 0.01 -5.09
N HIS A 86 6.50 -0.76 -5.65
CA HIS A 86 6.76 -2.09 -6.19
C HIS A 86 6.70 -2.02 -7.70
N CYS A 87 7.79 -2.38 -8.36
CA CYS A 87 7.86 -2.31 -9.82
C CYS A 87 8.84 -3.35 -10.35
N ALA A 88 8.40 -4.14 -11.32
CA ALA A 88 9.23 -5.14 -12.00
C ALA A 88 9.97 -6.07 -11.03
N GLY A 89 9.34 -6.38 -9.91
CA GLY A 89 9.93 -7.23 -8.89
C GLY A 89 10.82 -6.52 -7.89
N TYR A 90 11.11 -5.24 -8.11
CA TYR A 90 11.88 -4.43 -7.15
C TYR A 90 10.95 -3.79 -6.14
N VAL A 91 11.48 -3.52 -4.95
CA VAL A 91 10.80 -2.75 -3.91
C VAL A 91 11.67 -1.55 -3.56
N PHE A 92 11.10 -0.35 -3.64
CA PHE A 92 11.80 0.92 -3.36
C PHE A 92 11.10 1.63 -2.20
N PRO A 93 11.80 2.12 -1.18
CA PRO A 93 13.20 1.83 -0.88
C PRO A 93 13.36 0.51 -0.11
N SER A 94 14.60 0.07 0.06
CA SER A 94 14.89 -1.14 0.85
C SER A 94 14.69 -0.93 2.34
N ASP A 95 14.73 0.31 2.80
CA ASP A 95 14.53 0.65 4.20
C ASP A 95 13.17 1.33 4.38
N GLN A 96 12.93 1.85 5.58
CA GLN A 96 11.66 2.52 5.90
C GLN A 96 11.86 4.03 6.04
N SER A 97 12.66 4.60 5.14
CA SER A 97 13.08 6.00 5.27
C SER A 97 12.08 7.00 4.69
N VAL A 98 11.19 6.57 3.80
CA VAL A 98 10.27 7.49 3.10
C VAL A 98 8.89 7.41 3.73
N ARG A 99 8.40 8.54 4.20
CA ARG A 99 7.12 8.63 4.90
C ARG A 99 6.29 9.77 4.36
N LEU A 100 4.97 9.65 4.53
CA LEU A 100 4.01 10.68 4.21
C LEU A 100 3.07 10.80 5.41
N GLU A 101 2.86 12.03 5.88
CA GLU A 101 1.96 12.27 7.00
C GLU A 101 0.70 12.96 6.53
N VAL A 102 -0.46 12.42 6.91
CA VAL A 102 -1.76 12.99 6.62
C VAL A 102 -2.25 13.69 7.87
N THR A 103 -2.47 15.02 7.76
CA THR A 103 -2.89 15.83 8.89
C THR A 103 -4.38 16.17 8.77
N GLN A 104 -4.97 16.58 9.88
CA GLN A 104 -6.40 16.86 9.95
C GLN A 104 -6.76 18.16 9.25
N SER A 105 -7.82 18.10 8.43
CA SER A 105 -8.42 19.25 7.79
C SER A 105 -9.43 19.91 8.74
N ALA A 106 -9.86 21.13 8.40
CA ALA A 106 -10.98 21.77 9.07
C ALA A 106 -12.27 20.97 8.87
N ASP A 107 -12.39 20.28 7.73
CA ASP A 107 -13.53 19.42 7.46
C ASP A 107 -13.35 18.09 8.16
N LYS A 108 -14.49 17.51 8.58
CA LYS A 108 -14.49 16.19 9.19
C LYS A 108 -15.12 15.21 8.22
N TYR A 109 -14.45 14.09 8.02
CA TYR A 109 -14.91 13.08 7.08
C TYR A 109 -15.46 11.86 7.83
N THR A 110 -16.55 11.33 7.34
CA THR A 110 -17.12 10.08 7.88
C THR A 110 -16.34 8.89 7.33
N SER A 111 -16.53 7.72 7.96
CA SER A 111 -15.85 6.51 7.51
C SER A 111 -16.12 6.20 6.05
N SER A 112 -17.34 6.49 5.56
CA SER A 112 -17.70 6.21 4.18
C SER A 112 -17.05 7.17 3.19
N GLU A 113 -16.60 8.34 3.65
CA GLU A 113 -15.93 9.32 2.78
C GLU A 113 -14.43 9.08 2.67
N LEU A 114 -13.88 8.32 3.61
CA LEU A 114 -12.45 8.03 3.62
C LEU A 114 -12.11 6.90 2.66
N LEU A 115 -10.88 6.93 2.14
CA LEU A 115 -10.36 5.85 1.33
C LEU A 115 -10.21 4.60 2.20
N ASP A 116 -10.73 3.47 1.72
CA ASP A 116 -10.68 2.22 2.46
C ASP A 116 -9.25 1.67 2.47
N LEU A 117 -8.79 1.28 3.64
CA LEU A 117 -7.48 0.65 3.80
C LEU A 117 -7.65 -0.85 3.91
N VAL A 118 -6.71 -1.57 3.31
CA VAL A 118 -6.63 -3.02 3.47
C VAL A 118 -5.98 -3.28 4.83
N LYS A 119 -6.75 -3.87 5.74
CA LYS A 119 -6.28 -4.07 7.11
C LYS A 119 -5.32 -5.26 7.18
N ASN A 120 -4.30 -5.11 8.00
CA ASN A 120 -3.27 -6.13 8.21
C ASN A 120 -3.58 -6.94 9.48
N ASP A 121 -4.78 -7.50 9.59
CA ASP A 121 -5.14 -8.30 10.75
C ASP A 121 -5.34 -9.77 10.37
N VAL A 122 -5.38 -10.63 11.38
CA VAL A 122 -5.50 -12.07 11.18
C VAL A 122 -6.81 -12.43 10.49
N LYS A 123 -7.87 -11.71 10.80
CA LYS A 123 -9.18 -11.97 10.20
C LYS A 123 -9.15 -11.73 8.69
N ALA A 124 -8.53 -10.64 8.26
CA ALA A 124 -8.42 -10.34 6.83
C ALA A 124 -7.63 -11.41 6.10
N GLU A 125 -6.56 -11.93 6.72
CA GLU A 125 -5.77 -12.99 6.13
C GLU A 125 -6.55 -14.28 6.03
N ILE A 126 -7.32 -14.61 7.06
CA ILE A 126 -8.17 -15.80 7.06
C ILE A 126 -9.24 -15.69 5.99
N ASP A 127 -9.90 -14.54 5.87
CA ASP A 127 -10.92 -14.33 4.85
C ASP A 127 -10.34 -14.47 3.45
N LYS A 128 -9.13 -13.98 3.24
CA LYS A 128 -8.45 -14.11 1.97
C LYS A 128 -8.15 -15.58 1.66
N TYR A 129 -7.67 -16.33 2.65
CA TYR A 129 -7.39 -17.75 2.47
C TYR A 129 -8.65 -18.50 2.07
N ILE A 130 -9.77 -18.24 2.75
CA ILE A 130 -11.04 -18.90 2.46
C ILE A 130 -11.49 -18.57 1.03
N ALA A 131 -11.34 -17.32 0.60
CA ALA A 131 -11.70 -16.92 -0.74
C ALA A 131 -10.88 -17.62 -1.82
N GLU A 132 -9.59 -17.92 -1.52
CA GLU A 132 -8.71 -18.62 -2.44
C GLU A 132 -8.92 -20.13 -2.41
N HIS A 133 -9.58 -20.66 -1.36
CA HIS A 133 -9.80 -22.10 -1.17
C HIS A 133 -11.27 -22.37 -0.85
N PRO A 134 -12.17 -22.09 -1.79
CA PRO A 134 -13.62 -22.15 -1.51
C PRO A 134 -14.14 -23.55 -1.17
N ASN A 135 -13.39 -24.59 -1.47
CA ASN A 135 -13.78 -25.96 -1.17
C ASN A 135 -13.19 -26.47 0.14
N GLY A 136 -12.56 -25.66 0.80
CA GLY A 136 -12.07 -26.01 2.13
C GLY A 136 -13.20 -26.04 3.10
N THR A 137 -14.30 -26.70 2.88
CA THR A 137 -15.08 -26.50 3.51
C THR A 137 -15.41 -26.18 4.22
N GLN A 138 -16.12 -26.32 3.80
CA GLN A 138 -16.85 -25.77 4.13
C GLN A 138 -17.09 -25.76 4.72
N ALA A 139 -17.20 -26.40 4.77
CA ALA A 139 -17.79 -26.06 5.11
C ALA A 139 -17.72 -26.22 5.63
N GLU A 140 -17.88 -26.85 5.58
CA GLU A 140 -18.14 -26.67 5.81
C GLU A 140 -17.77 -26.60 6.42
N GLU A 141 -17.79 -27.24 6.64
CA GLU A 141 -17.77 -26.92 7.01
C GLU A 141 -17.26 -26.68 7.83
N LEU A 142 -17.31 -27.35 8.41
CA LEU A 142 -17.20 -26.85 9.04
C LEU A 142 -17.13 -26.77 9.64
N PRO A 143 -17.32 -27.16 9.94
CA PRO A 143 -17.55 -26.76 10.34
C PRO A 143 -17.44 -26.43 11.05
N ASP A 144 -17.84 -27.03 11.22
CA ASP A 144 -18.04 -26.43 11.59
C ASP A 144 -17.80 -25.98 12.29
N LEU A 145 -18.06 -26.33 12.79
CA LEU A 145 -18.13 -25.69 13.04
C LEU A 145 -18.35 -25.36 13.36
N THR A 146 -18.93 -25.95 13.32
CA THR A 146 -19.32 -25.53 13.22
C THR A 146 -18.96 -25.71 13.29
N ASN A 147 -19.05 -26.51 13.12
CA ASN A 147 -18.77 -26.43 12.78
C ASN A 147 -18.00 -26.32 13.04
N LEU A 148 -18.18 -26.73 13.31
CA LEU A 148 -17.80 -26.43 13.07
C LEU A 148 -17.58 -26.20 13.41
N TYR A 149 -18.26 -26.90 13.64
CA TYR A 149 -18.44 -26.58 13.48
C TYR A 149 -18.31 -26.77 13.51
N ASN A 150 -18.81 -27.35 13.28
CA ASN A 150 -19.13 -27.32 12.78
C ASN A 150 -18.65 -27.61 12.73
N LEU A 151 -18.78 -28.21 12.87
CA LEU A 151 -18.69 -28.26 12.34
C LEU A 151 -18.48 -28.32 12.33
N ALA A 152 -18.78 -28.53 12.41
CA ALA A 152 -18.99 -28.30 11.92
C ALA A 152 -19.06 -28.52 11.77
N LYS A 153 -19.41 -29.08 11.70
CA LYS A 153 -19.73 -28.99 11.17
C LYS A 153 -19.85 -29.00 10.96
N ILE A 154 -19.99 -29.45 11.02
CA ILE A 154 -20.29 -29.24 10.39
C ILE A 154 -20.24 -29.31 10.39
#